data_c6953a5227b0752787668abb463b9d75
#
_entry.id   c6953a5227b0752787668abb463b9d75
#
_cell.length_a   1.000
_cell.length_b   1.000
_cell.length_c   1.000
_cell.angle_alpha   90.00
_cell.angle_beta   90.00
_cell.angle_gamma   90.00
#
_symmetry.space_group_name_H-M   'P 1'
#
loop_
_entity.id
_entity.type
_entity.pdbx_description
1 polymer ?
#
loop_
_entity_poly.entity_id
_entity_poly.type
_entity_poly.pdbx_seq_one_letter_code
_entity_poly.pdbx_strand_id
1 'polypeptide(L)'
;MSDLVQEINRRRTFAIISHPDAGKTTLTEKFLLYGGAIAQAGVVKGKKNSRSATSDWMEIEKQRGISVTSSVMQFQSGGFCINILDTPGHQDFSEDTYRTLMAADAAVMVIDGAKGVEPQTRKLFKVCAMRHIPIFTFVNKMDRETRDPFDLLDEVERELGIETYAMNWPIGSGKDFQGVYDRAESRLLFFSGVSGKNRADKMEVDLYDSQVATLLDSEEKHQKLIEDVELLSAGRELDMEEVRCGNLSPVFFGSALTNFGIEPFLEAFLKLTPAPLARVADCGTIDTFSPDFSAFVFKIQANMNKAHRDRLAFMRICSGKFQRDAEYYHMQGGRKMRLSQPQQLMAAEREIVEEAYAGDVIGVFDPGIFSIGDTITVPGKKFLYSGIPTFAPEHFCRVSAKDSMKRKQFVKGTEQIAQEGAIQIFKLPNSGMEEVIVGVVGTLQLDVFQYRMKGEYGVDLRMEMLPYEEIRMIAKSPCPLDELNLGSDAELLEDYKGRNLLVFSSYWAIDFTVRRNPGLELQEIVVAEG
;
A
#
# COMPACT_ATOMS: atom_id res chain seq x y z
N MET A 1 28.25 14.67 -10.72
CA MET A 1 26.84 14.84 -10.29
C MET A 1 26.85 15.58 -8.97
N SER A 2 25.86 16.45 -8.69
CA SER A 2 25.74 17.03 -7.36
C SER A 2 25.43 15.93 -6.33
N ASP A 3 25.84 16.13 -5.10
CA ASP A 3 25.56 15.20 -3.98
C ASP A 3 24.04 14.89 -3.89
N LEU A 4 23.18 15.91 -4.09
CA LEU A 4 21.73 15.77 -4.14
C LEU A 4 21.26 14.75 -5.19
N VAL A 5 21.76 14.85 -6.42
CA VAL A 5 21.36 13.94 -7.53
C VAL A 5 21.81 12.51 -7.24
N GLN A 6 23.00 12.33 -6.67
CA GLN A 6 23.51 11.03 -6.29
C GLN A 6 22.66 10.40 -5.18
N GLU A 7 22.32 11.17 -4.16
CA GLU A 7 21.48 10.73 -3.06
C GLU A 7 20.07 10.37 -3.51
N ILE A 8 19.44 11.15 -4.39
CA ILE A 8 18.12 10.83 -4.94
C ILE A 8 18.16 9.54 -5.77
N ASN A 9 19.16 9.38 -6.65
CA ASN A 9 19.27 8.21 -7.54
C ASN A 9 19.43 6.87 -6.81
N ARG A 10 19.92 6.86 -5.58
CA ARG A 10 20.05 5.62 -4.80
C ARG A 10 18.79 5.23 -4.03
N ARG A 11 17.71 6.03 -4.07
CA ARG A 11 16.46 5.73 -3.37
C ARG A 11 15.54 4.83 -4.18
N ARG A 12 14.93 3.88 -3.49
CA ARG A 12 13.92 2.97 -4.04
C ARG A 12 12.75 2.92 -3.08
N THR A 13 11.61 3.42 -3.52
CA THR A 13 10.40 3.47 -2.70
C THR A 13 9.30 2.71 -3.42
N PHE A 14 8.92 1.58 -2.88
CA PHE A 14 7.96 0.70 -3.52
C PHE A 14 6.94 0.13 -2.53
N ALA A 15 5.78 -0.19 -3.04
CA ALA A 15 4.74 -0.88 -2.29
C ALA A 15 4.70 -2.37 -2.65
N ILE A 16 4.26 -3.19 -1.71
CA ILE A 16 4.00 -4.60 -1.96
C ILE A 16 2.49 -4.82 -1.95
N ILE A 17 1.95 -5.29 -3.07
CA ILE A 17 0.53 -5.54 -3.28
C ILE A 17 0.26 -7.02 -3.51
N SER A 18 -0.85 -7.52 -3.00
CA SER A 18 -1.27 -8.90 -3.21
C SER A 18 -2.71 -9.14 -2.76
N HIS A 19 -3.25 -10.27 -3.17
CA HIS A 19 -4.41 -10.87 -2.50
C HIS A 19 -4.01 -11.35 -1.07
N PRO A 20 -4.94 -11.38 -0.10
CA PRO A 20 -4.70 -12.01 1.21
C PRO A 20 -4.12 -13.42 1.06
N ASP A 21 -3.20 -13.77 1.94
CA ASP A 21 -2.52 -15.09 1.97
C ASP A 21 -1.60 -15.40 0.78
N ALA A 22 -1.40 -14.53 -0.21
CA ALA A 22 -0.42 -14.75 -1.29
C ALA A 22 1.04 -14.78 -0.80
N GLY A 23 1.29 -14.33 0.44
CA GLY A 23 2.61 -14.38 1.08
C GLY A 23 3.32 -13.03 1.14
N LYS A 24 2.59 -11.92 1.01
CA LYS A 24 3.10 -10.54 1.07
C LYS A 24 3.97 -10.31 2.30
N THR A 25 3.42 -10.45 3.49
CA THR A 25 4.14 -10.23 4.77
C THR A 25 5.38 -11.12 4.89
N THR A 26 5.30 -12.37 4.41
CA THR A 26 6.45 -13.26 4.36
C THR A 26 7.53 -12.72 3.44
N LEU A 27 7.18 -12.24 2.24
CA LEU A 27 8.12 -11.64 1.30
C LEU A 27 8.76 -10.37 1.87
N THR A 28 7.98 -9.49 2.50
CA THR A 28 8.47 -8.29 3.20
C THR A 28 9.54 -8.64 4.24
N GLU A 29 9.26 -9.61 5.10
CA GLU A 29 10.24 -10.09 6.11
C GLU A 29 11.52 -10.66 5.45
N LYS A 30 11.40 -11.28 4.27
CA LYS A 30 12.58 -11.76 3.54
C LYS A 30 13.40 -10.62 2.94
N PHE A 31 12.76 -9.58 2.41
CA PHE A 31 13.49 -8.40 1.95
C PHE A 31 14.29 -7.74 3.09
N LEU A 32 13.69 -7.63 4.28
CA LEU A 32 14.40 -7.13 5.46
C LEU A 32 15.57 -8.05 5.87
N LEU A 33 15.40 -9.37 5.76
CA LEU A 33 16.44 -10.35 6.05
C LEU A 33 17.62 -10.25 5.06
N TYR A 34 17.33 -10.29 3.76
CA TYR A 34 18.35 -10.22 2.72
C TYR A 34 19.00 -8.83 2.62
N GLY A 35 18.21 -7.78 2.91
CA GLY A 35 18.72 -6.42 3.07
C GLY A 35 19.57 -6.19 4.32
N GLY A 36 19.63 -7.17 5.24
CA GLY A 36 20.43 -7.07 6.46
C GLY A 36 19.80 -6.24 7.58
N ALA A 37 18.53 -5.82 7.42
CA ALA A 37 17.81 -5.02 8.41
C ALA A 37 17.36 -5.85 9.64
N ILE A 38 17.18 -7.15 9.48
CA ILE A 38 16.86 -8.09 10.56
C ILE A 38 17.74 -9.32 10.49
N ALA A 39 18.10 -9.89 11.65
CA ALA A 39 18.94 -11.10 11.71
C ALA A 39 18.16 -12.39 11.40
N GLN A 40 16.85 -12.42 11.65
CA GLN A 40 15.96 -13.55 11.39
C GLN A 40 14.57 -13.06 11.03
N ALA A 41 13.97 -13.64 10.00
CA ALA A 41 12.59 -13.33 9.61
C ALA A 41 11.57 -13.86 10.64
N GLY A 42 10.48 -13.10 10.88
CA GLY A 42 9.34 -13.53 11.66
C GLY A 42 8.47 -14.56 10.92
N VAL A 43 7.53 -15.19 11.62
CA VAL A 43 6.60 -16.18 11.05
C VAL A 43 5.16 -15.68 11.21
N VAL A 44 4.44 -15.55 10.11
CA VAL A 44 3.06 -15.00 10.07
C VAL A 44 2.03 -15.98 10.65
N LYS A 45 2.24 -17.29 10.48
CA LYS A 45 1.36 -18.35 11.04
C LYS A 45 2.22 -19.28 11.89
N GLY A 46 2.11 -19.20 13.18
CA GLY A 46 2.89 -20.07 14.04
C GLY A 46 2.35 -20.22 15.45
N LYS A 47 2.72 -21.31 16.07
CA LYS A 47 2.41 -21.68 17.46
C LYS A 47 2.66 -20.52 18.43
N LYS A 48 1.93 -20.47 19.55
CA LYS A 48 1.91 -19.43 20.60
C LYS A 48 3.26 -18.82 21.06
N ASN A 49 4.40 -19.30 20.56
CA ASN A 49 5.76 -18.85 20.92
C ASN A 49 6.60 -18.38 19.70
N SER A 50 6.00 -18.12 18.53
CA SER A 50 6.75 -17.58 17.39
C SER A 50 6.73 -16.05 17.39
N ARG A 51 7.85 -15.44 16.97
CA ARG A 51 8.00 -14.00 16.81
C ARG A 51 7.03 -13.53 15.71
N SER A 52 6.18 -12.53 16.00
CA SER A 52 5.28 -11.93 15.02
C SER A 52 6.10 -11.19 13.94
N ALA A 53 5.49 -10.98 12.77
CA ALA A 53 6.11 -10.20 11.69
C ALA A 53 6.43 -8.77 12.16
N THR A 54 7.51 -8.20 11.63
CA THR A 54 7.96 -6.84 11.98
C THR A 54 6.94 -5.78 11.51
N SER A 55 6.22 -6.07 10.42
CA SER A 55 5.18 -5.20 9.86
C SER A 55 3.90 -5.14 10.71
N ASP A 56 3.57 -6.20 11.47
CA ASP A 56 2.33 -6.30 12.25
C ASP A 56 2.55 -5.79 13.67
N TRP A 57 2.31 -4.51 13.89
CA TRP A 57 2.55 -3.86 15.18
C TRP A 57 1.31 -3.78 16.08
N MET A 58 0.09 -3.79 15.51
CA MET A 58 -1.15 -3.75 16.28
C MET A 58 -1.49 -5.12 16.88
N GLU A 59 -2.03 -5.12 18.10
CA GLU A 59 -2.45 -6.36 18.78
C GLU A 59 -3.55 -7.11 18.02
N ILE A 60 -4.46 -6.37 17.35
CA ILE A 60 -5.54 -6.94 16.54
C ILE A 60 -5.00 -7.63 15.27
N GLU A 61 -3.93 -7.10 14.67
CA GLU A 61 -3.23 -7.71 13.54
C GLU A 61 -2.63 -9.06 13.94
N LYS A 62 -1.95 -9.09 15.11
CA LYS A 62 -1.36 -10.30 15.66
C LYS A 62 -2.39 -11.37 16.03
N GLN A 63 -3.55 -10.95 16.58
CA GLN A 63 -4.62 -11.86 16.98
C GLN A 63 -5.34 -12.46 15.76
N ARG A 64 -5.57 -11.67 14.72
CA ARG A 64 -6.29 -12.10 13.51
C ARG A 64 -5.37 -12.64 12.41
N GLY A 65 -4.07 -12.36 12.47
CA GLY A 65 -3.08 -12.75 11.47
C GLY A 65 -3.27 -12.06 10.12
N ILE A 66 -3.82 -10.83 10.13
CA ILE A 66 -4.01 -9.98 8.95
C ILE A 66 -3.48 -8.58 9.23
N SER A 67 -2.78 -7.98 8.28
CA SER A 67 -2.37 -6.58 8.36
C SER A 67 -3.59 -5.68 8.14
N VAL A 68 -3.79 -4.72 9.04
CA VAL A 68 -4.93 -3.78 9.05
C VAL A 68 -4.49 -2.41 8.55
N THR A 69 -3.26 -2.01 8.88
CA THR A 69 -2.69 -0.72 8.49
C THR A 69 -1.42 -0.91 7.68
N SER A 70 -1.16 0.00 6.75
CA SER A 70 0.12 0.03 6.05
C SER A 70 1.26 0.39 6.99
N SER A 71 2.42 -0.19 6.78
CA SER A 71 3.65 0.12 7.50
C SER A 71 4.74 0.61 6.55
N VAL A 72 5.60 1.48 7.05
CA VAL A 72 6.77 1.99 6.33
C VAL A 72 8.01 1.41 6.98
N MET A 73 8.88 0.80 6.19
CA MET A 73 10.14 0.22 6.65
C MET A 73 11.27 0.70 5.76
N GLN A 74 12.37 1.09 6.38
CA GLN A 74 13.53 1.62 5.67
C GLN A 74 14.78 0.83 6.05
N PHE A 75 15.66 0.64 5.07
CA PHE A 75 16.98 0.04 5.27
C PHE A 75 17.90 0.35 4.09
N GLN A 76 19.18 0.01 4.22
CA GLN A 76 20.17 0.16 3.15
C GLN A 76 20.67 -1.21 2.69
N SER A 77 20.73 -1.43 1.39
CA SER A 77 21.27 -2.66 0.80
C SER A 77 21.80 -2.39 -0.59
N GLY A 78 22.95 -3.01 -0.94
CA GLY A 78 23.54 -2.92 -2.29
C GLY A 78 23.82 -1.49 -2.77
N GLY A 79 24.06 -0.54 -1.87
CA GLY A 79 24.24 0.89 -2.19
C GLY A 79 22.94 1.69 -2.35
N PHE A 80 21.78 1.06 -2.24
CA PHE A 80 20.48 1.69 -2.30
C PHE A 80 19.91 2.01 -0.91
N CYS A 81 19.15 3.10 -0.82
CA CYS A 81 18.27 3.41 0.31
C CYS A 81 16.86 2.93 -0.05
N ILE A 82 16.35 1.99 0.70
CA ILE A 82 15.13 1.26 0.37
C ILE A 82 14.02 1.67 1.33
N ASN A 83 12.88 2.06 0.78
CA ASN A 83 11.64 2.33 1.51
C ASN A 83 10.59 1.33 1.07
N ILE A 84 10.23 0.39 1.93
CA ILE A 84 9.13 -0.55 1.69
C ILE A 84 7.86 0.02 2.30
N LEU A 85 6.83 0.12 1.49
CA LEU A 85 5.47 0.46 1.89
C LEU A 85 4.66 -0.84 1.92
N ASP A 86 4.57 -1.46 3.08
CA ASP A 86 3.79 -2.69 3.24
C ASP A 86 2.31 -2.35 3.39
N THR A 87 1.47 -2.84 2.49
CA THR A 87 0.05 -2.48 2.41
C THR A 87 -0.83 -3.56 3.04
N PRO A 88 -2.03 -3.23 3.58
CA PRO A 88 -3.00 -4.24 3.96
C PRO A 88 -3.39 -5.12 2.76
N GLY A 89 -3.48 -6.44 2.97
CA GLY A 89 -3.93 -7.37 1.92
C GLY A 89 -5.44 -7.46 1.80
N HIS A 90 -6.19 -7.12 2.85
CA HIS A 90 -7.65 -7.30 2.89
C HIS A 90 -8.38 -6.15 2.18
N GLN A 91 -9.44 -6.51 1.42
CA GLN A 91 -10.20 -5.54 0.61
C GLN A 91 -10.83 -4.41 1.44
N ASP A 92 -11.21 -4.66 2.69
CA ASP A 92 -11.81 -3.66 3.58
C ASP A 92 -10.86 -2.48 3.89
N PHE A 93 -9.55 -2.65 3.66
CA PHE A 93 -8.52 -1.62 3.85
C PHE A 93 -7.98 -1.07 2.53
N SER A 94 -8.74 -1.19 1.44
CA SER A 94 -8.34 -0.74 0.10
C SER A 94 -7.97 0.75 0.08
N GLU A 95 -8.65 1.59 0.85
CA GLU A 95 -8.39 3.03 0.93
C GLU A 95 -6.99 3.33 1.51
N ASP A 96 -6.57 2.65 2.59
CA ASP A 96 -5.23 2.80 3.15
C ASP A 96 -4.16 2.27 2.17
N THR A 97 -4.45 1.18 1.48
CA THR A 97 -3.60 0.64 0.42
C THR A 97 -3.43 1.65 -0.73
N TYR A 98 -4.54 2.26 -1.18
CA TYR A 98 -4.50 3.26 -2.23
C TYR A 98 -3.64 4.48 -1.85
N ARG A 99 -3.86 5.03 -0.65
CA ARG A 99 -3.08 6.17 -0.13
C ARG A 99 -1.59 5.85 -0.08
N THR A 100 -1.26 4.64 0.35
CA THR A 100 0.11 4.17 0.44
C THR A 100 0.73 4.00 -0.94
N LEU A 101 -0.02 3.47 -1.92
CA LEU A 101 0.39 3.39 -3.32
C LEU A 101 0.66 4.78 -3.93
N MET A 102 -0.07 5.82 -3.48
CA MET A 102 0.22 7.19 -3.90
C MET A 102 1.61 7.67 -3.50
N ALA A 103 2.23 7.09 -2.49
CA ALA A 103 3.60 7.41 -2.06
C ALA A 103 4.69 6.55 -2.72
N ALA A 104 4.32 5.50 -3.46
CA ALA A 104 5.26 4.58 -4.11
C ALA A 104 5.70 5.05 -5.50
N ASP A 105 6.90 4.63 -5.91
CA ASP A 105 7.48 4.82 -7.25
C ASP A 105 7.48 3.53 -8.08
N ALA A 106 7.24 2.40 -7.44
CA ALA A 106 7.09 1.08 -8.06
C ALA A 106 6.21 0.19 -7.19
N ALA A 107 5.75 -0.92 -7.72
CA ALA A 107 5.02 -1.93 -6.98
C ALA A 107 5.61 -3.33 -7.20
N VAL A 108 5.63 -4.14 -6.15
CA VAL A 108 5.84 -5.58 -6.21
C VAL A 108 4.48 -6.25 -6.06
N MET A 109 4.02 -6.88 -7.11
CA MET A 109 2.77 -7.65 -7.13
C MET A 109 3.07 -9.11 -6.82
N VAL A 110 2.52 -9.61 -5.70
CA VAL A 110 2.73 -11.00 -5.28
C VAL A 110 1.52 -11.84 -5.67
N ILE A 111 1.78 -12.91 -6.44
CA ILE A 111 0.78 -13.87 -6.92
C ILE A 111 1.05 -15.24 -6.29
N ASP A 112 0.01 -15.93 -5.86
CA ASP A 112 0.10 -17.34 -5.44
C ASP A 112 0.18 -18.24 -6.68
N GLY A 113 1.28 -18.98 -6.87
CA GLY A 113 1.50 -19.82 -8.05
C GLY A 113 0.44 -20.93 -8.27
N ALA A 114 -0.27 -21.33 -7.22
CA ALA A 114 -1.37 -22.28 -7.34
C ALA A 114 -2.70 -21.63 -7.74
N LYS A 115 -2.92 -20.36 -7.37
CA LYS A 115 -4.20 -19.66 -7.55
C LYS A 115 -4.23 -18.70 -8.74
N GLY A 116 -3.07 -18.12 -9.11
CA GLY A 116 -2.97 -17.12 -10.18
C GLY A 116 -3.48 -15.75 -9.74
N VAL A 117 -4.11 -15.01 -10.66
CA VAL A 117 -4.60 -13.64 -10.45
C VAL A 117 -5.93 -13.63 -9.70
N GLU A 118 -5.90 -13.23 -8.45
CA GLU A 118 -7.06 -13.18 -7.55
C GLU A 118 -7.75 -11.80 -7.55
N PRO A 119 -9.03 -11.66 -7.12
CA PRO A 119 -9.81 -10.43 -7.27
C PRO A 119 -9.15 -9.18 -6.65
N GLN A 120 -8.53 -9.30 -5.48
CA GLN A 120 -7.88 -8.16 -4.84
C GLN A 120 -6.63 -7.71 -5.62
N THR A 121 -5.89 -8.64 -6.20
CA THR A 121 -4.75 -8.35 -7.08
C THR A 121 -5.18 -7.48 -8.26
N ARG A 122 -6.32 -7.80 -8.91
CA ARG A 122 -6.87 -7.00 -10.03
C ARG A 122 -7.22 -5.58 -9.59
N LYS A 123 -7.85 -5.42 -8.42
CA LYS A 123 -8.21 -4.08 -7.89
C LYS A 123 -6.95 -3.22 -7.65
N LEU A 124 -5.95 -3.79 -7.00
CA LEU A 124 -4.71 -3.08 -6.66
C LEU A 124 -3.85 -2.80 -7.89
N PHE A 125 -3.82 -3.72 -8.84
CA PHE A 125 -3.16 -3.51 -10.13
C PHE A 125 -3.72 -2.29 -10.86
N LYS A 126 -5.06 -2.15 -10.94
CA LYS A 126 -5.70 -0.98 -11.58
C LYS A 126 -5.23 0.34 -10.98
N VAL A 127 -5.04 0.39 -9.67
CA VAL A 127 -4.52 1.58 -8.98
C VAL A 127 -3.09 1.91 -9.42
N CYS A 128 -2.24 0.89 -9.55
CA CYS A 128 -0.86 1.07 -10.02
C CYS A 128 -0.84 1.51 -11.49
N ALA A 129 -1.67 0.88 -12.34
CA ALA A 129 -1.78 1.20 -13.76
C ALA A 129 -2.26 2.64 -14.01
N MET A 130 -3.26 3.12 -13.24
CA MET A 130 -3.73 4.52 -13.29
C MET A 130 -2.62 5.53 -12.98
N ARG A 131 -1.62 5.13 -12.24
CA ARG A 131 -0.47 5.97 -11.88
C ARG A 131 0.74 5.76 -12.77
N HIS A 132 0.67 4.85 -13.73
CA HIS A 132 1.78 4.48 -14.62
C HIS A 132 3.08 4.16 -13.85
N ILE A 133 2.97 3.51 -12.67
CA ILE A 133 4.14 3.08 -11.93
C ILE A 133 4.57 1.69 -12.37
N PRO A 134 5.90 1.41 -12.45
CA PRO A 134 6.41 0.08 -12.77
C PRO A 134 5.88 -0.99 -11.82
N ILE A 135 5.47 -2.12 -12.38
CA ILE A 135 4.97 -3.27 -11.61
C ILE A 135 5.86 -4.46 -11.88
N PHE A 136 6.43 -5.02 -10.80
CA PHE A 136 7.23 -6.24 -10.82
C PHE A 136 6.41 -7.37 -10.22
N THR A 137 6.24 -8.47 -10.94
CA THR A 137 5.43 -9.60 -10.48
C THR A 137 6.31 -10.66 -9.83
N PHE A 138 5.95 -11.09 -8.63
CA PHE A 138 6.58 -12.21 -7.95
C PHE A 138 5.58 -13.35 -7.79
N VAL A 139 5.77 -14.44 -8.54
CA VAL A 139 4.99 -15.66 -8.43
C VAL A 139 5.56 -16.48 -7.28
N ASN A 140 4.83 -16.48 -6.17
CA ASN A 140 5.25 -17.03 -4.88
C ASN A 140 4.70 -18.45 -4.68
N LYS A 141 5.27 -19.14 -3.70
CA LYS A 141 4.87 -20.47 -3.23
C LYS A 141 5.18 -21.61 -4.21
N MET A 142 6.26 -21.46 -4.98
CA MET A 142 6.75 -22.52 -5.85
C MET A 142 7.15 -23.82 -5.09
N ASP A 143 7.27 -23.73 -3.76
CA ASP A 143 7.45 -24.88 -2.85
C ASP A 143 6.21 -25.76 -2.71
N ARG A 144 5.11 -25.42 -3.36
CA ARG A 144 3.86 -26.18 -3.44
C ARG A 144 3.55 -26.50 -4.89
N GLU A 145 2.65 -27.45 -5.12
CA GLU A 145 2.13 -27.68 -6.47
C GLU A 145 1.50 -26.40 -7.00
N THR A 146 1.98 -25.94 -8.15
CA THR A 146 1.55 -24.74 -8.83
C THR A 146 0.97 -25.08 -10.19
N ARG A 147 0.32 -24.10 -10.78
CA ARG A 147 -0.06 -24.14 -12.20
C ARG A 147 1.20 -24.05 -13.06
N ASP A 148 1.05 -24.39 -14.35
CA ASP A 148 2.14 -24.24 -15.31
C ASP A 148 2.63 -22.77 -15.35
N PRO A 149 3.92 -22.50 -15.35
CA PRO A 149 4.44 -21.14 -15.39
C PRO A 149 4.04 -20.34 -16.62
N PHE A 150 3.92 -20.95 -17.80
CA PHE A 150 3.43 -20.27 -19.01
C PHE A 150 1.95 -19.89 -18.87
N ASP A 151 1.11 -20.78 -18.33
CA ASP A 151 -0.31 -20.47 -18.07
C ASP A 151 -0.46 -19.29 -17.10
N LEU A 152 0.44 -19.16 -16.12
CA LEU A 152 0.44 -18.05 -15.17
C LEU A 152 0.84 -16.72 -15.84
N LEU A 153 1.80 -16.73 -16.76
CA LEU A 153 2.16 -15.55 -17.55
C LEU A 153 0.99 -15.11 -18.43
N ASP A 154 0.40 -16.04 -19.17
CA ASP A 154 -0.77 -15.78 -20.04
C ASP A 154 -1.97 -15.24 -19.24
N GLU A 155 -2.19 -15.75 -18.03
CA GLU A 155 -3.25 -15.24 -17.16
C GLU A 155 -2.98 -13.80 -16.70
N VAL A 156 -1.76 -13.48 -16.31
CA VAL A 156 -1.39 -12.11 -15.93
C VAL A 156 -1.64 -11.15 -17.10
N GLU A 157 -1.22 -11.50 -18.30
CA GLU A 157 -1.42 -10.68 -19.50
C GLU A 157 -2.91 -10.50 -19.83
N ARG A 158 -3.66 -11.60 -19.86
CA ARG A 158 -5.08 -11.57 -20.18
C ARG A 158 -5.93 -10.84 -19.14
N GLU A 159 -5.70 -11.09 -17.85
CA GLU A 159 -6.54 -10.59 -16.76
C GLU A 159 -6.21 -9.13 -16.37
N LEU A 160 -4.95 -8.74 -16.53
CA LEU A 160 -4.48 -7.42 -16.12
C LEU A 160 -4.22 -6.48 -17.30
N GLY A 161 -4.05 -7.01 -18.50
CA GLY A 161 -3.75 -6.20 -19.70
C GLY A 161 -2.35 -5.61 -19.68
N ILE A 162 -1.40 -6.24 -18.99
CA ILE A 162 0.02 -5.90 -18.94
C ILE A 162 0.83 -7.03 -19.55
N GLU A 163 1.80 -6.70 -20.37
CA GLU A 163 2.72 -7.69 -20.92
C GLU A 163 3.69 -8.22 -19.86
N THR A 164 4.20 -9.43 -20.04
CA THR A 164 5.09 -10.08 -19.09
C THR A 164 6.45 -10.41 -19.69
N TYR A 165 7.50 -10.36 -18.85
CA TYR A 165 8.82 -10.85 -19.17
C TYR A 165 9.36 -11.68 -18.01
N ALA A 166 9.48 -13.00 -18.19
CA ALA A 166 10.08 -13.86 -17.17
C ALA A 166 11.56 -13.55 -17.01
N MET A 167 11.94 -13.00 -15.87
CA MET A 167 13.33 -12.69 -15.49
C MET A 167 14.09 -13.95 -15.06
N ASN A 168 13.38 -14.87 -14.44
CA ASN A 168 13.87 -16.18 -14.11
C ASN A 168 12.83 -17.25 -14.47
N TRP A 169 13.25 -18.51 -14.51
CA TRP A 169 12.37 -19.64 -14.77
C TRP A 169 12.49 -20.69 -13.67
N PRO A 170 11.39 -21.24 -13.14
CA PRO A 170 11.45 -22.17 -12.01
C PRO A 170 11.98 -23.54 -12.44
N ILE A 171 12.83 -24.12 -11.61
CA ILE A 171 13.34 -25.48 -11.77
C ILE A 171 12.46 -26.41 -10.93
N GLY A 172 11.42 -26.95 -11.56
CA GLY A 172 10.40 -27.76 -10.91
C GLY A 172 9.36 -26.96 -10.12
N SER A 173 8.44 -27.65 -9.48
CA SER A 173 7.42 -27.06 -8.60
C SER A 173 7.11 -28.04 -7.45
N GLY A 174 6.51 -27.53 -6.37
CA GLY A 174 6.20 -28.33 -5.20
C GLY A 174 7.44 -28.86 -4.49
N LYS A 175 7.47 -30.15 -4.24
CA LYS A 175 8.63 -30.81 -3.61
C LYS A 175 9.86 -30.85 -4.52
N ASP A 176 9.64 -30.74 -5.81
CA ASP A 176 10.68 -30.75 -6.84
C ASP A 176 11.21 -29.34 -7.16
N PHE A 177 10.73 -28.31 -6.48
CA PHE A 177 11.26 -26.94 -6.65
C PHE A 177 12.64 -26.81 -6.02
N GLN A 178 13.66 -26.82 -6.85
CA GLN A 178 15.06 -26.83 -6.45
C GLN A 178 15.79 -25.50 -6.68
N GLY A 179 15.24 -24.64 -7.54
CA GLY A 179 15.90 -23.40 -7.91
C GLY A 179 15.24 -22.65 -9.04
N VAL A 180 16.01 -21.76 -9.66
CA VAL A 180 15.57 -20.97 -10.81
C VAL A 180 16.68 -20.86 -11.85
N TYR A 181 16.30 -20.78 -13.12
CA TYR A 181 17.18 -20.31 -14.20
C TYR A 181 17.14 -18.79 -14.25
N ASP A 182 18.26 -18.13 -14.07
CA ASP A 182 18.42 -16.68 -14.19
C ASP A 182 18.71 -16.32 -15.65
N ARG A 183 17.76 -15.64 -16.32
CA ARG A 183 17.89 -15.29 -17.75
C ARG A 183 18.92 -14.19 -17.99
N ALA A 184 19.11 -13.27 -17.03
CA ALA A 184 20.06 -12.17 -17.19
C ALA A 184 21.53 -12.67 -17.19
N GLU A 185 21.83 -13.65 -16.35
CA GLU A 185 23.16 -14.23 -16.20
C GLU A 185 23.31 -15.57 -16.93
N SER A 186 22.23 -16.07 -17.56
CA SER A 186 22.18 -17.34 -18.32
C SER A 186 22.70 -18.54 -17.52
N ARG A 187 22.30 -18.64 -16.25
CA ARG A 187 22.76 -19.71 -15.33
C ARG A 187 21.65 -20.25 -14.46
N LEU A 188 21.84 -21.47 -13.99
CA LEU A 188 20.95 -22.10 -13.01
C LEU A 188 21.41 -21.75 -11.60
N LEU A 189 20.47 -21.39 -10.75
CA LEU A 189 20.67 -21.16 -9.32
C LEU A 189 19.92 -22.24 -8.55
N PHE A 190 20.65 -23.22 -8.04
CA PHE A 190 20.10 -24.23 -7.14
C PHE A 190 20.19 -23.75 -5.70
N PHE A 191 19.12 -23.95 -4.94
CA PHE A 191 19.06 -23.54 -3.55
C PHE A 191 19.03 -24.76 -2.63
N SER A 192 19.77 -24.67 -1.52
CA SER A 192 19.81 -25.67 -0.47
C SER A 192 19.59 -25.02 0.91
N GLY A 193 19.25 -25.85 1.88
CA GLY A 193 19.00 -25.38 3.26
C GLY A 193 17.51 -25.25 3.59
N VAL A 194 17.11 -25.89 4.69
CA VAL A 194 15.70 -26.09 5.07
C VAL A 194 15.17 -25.02 6.03
N SER A 195 16.00 -24.06 6.43
CA SER A 195 15.60 -23.11 7.46
C SER A 195 15.00 -21.84 6.88
N GLY A 196 13.67 -21.77 6.79
CA GLY A 196 12.95 -20.56 6.40
C GLY A 196 13.24 -19.31 7.26
N LYS A 197 14.12 -19.38 8.24
CA LYS A 197 14.56 -18.28 9.10
C LYS A 197 15.90 -17.67 8.69
N ASN A 198 16.73 -18.39 7.95
CA ASN A 198 18.03 -17.97 7.49
C ASN A 198 18.07 -17.85 5.97
N ARG A 199 19.11 -17.23 5.41
CA ARG A 199 19.34 -17.19 3.97
C ARG A 199 19.52 -18.62 3.45
N ALA A 200 19.06 -18.88 2.22
CA ALA A 200 19.34 -20.13 1.53
C ALA A 200 20.78 -20.10 0.97
N ASP A 201 21.47 -21.24 1.02
CA ASP A 201 22.71 -21.42 0.29
C ASP A 201 22.39 -21.61 -1.20
N LYS A 202 23.20 -21.04 -2.10
CA LYS A 202 23.01 -21.15 -3.54
C LYS A 202 24.24 -21.78 -4.21
N MET A 203 23.98 -22.60 -5.23
CA MET A 203 24.97 -23.15 -6.14
C MET A 203 24.65 -22.69 -7.55
N GLU A 204 25.62 -22.19 -8.26
CA GLU A 204 25.49 -21.67 -9.63
C GLU A 204 26.04 -22.70 -10.63
N VAL A 205 25.26 -23.01 -11.67
CA VAL A 205 25.61 -24.02 -12.69
C VAL A 205 25.17 -23.51 -14.07
N ASP A 206 25.96 -23.80 -15.11
CA ASP A 206 25.59 -23.55 -16.50
C ASP A 206 24.43 -24.49 -16.92
N LEU A 207 23.46 -23.97 -17.72
CA LEU A 207 22.30 -24.74 -18.18
C LEU A 207 22.70 -26.03 -18.94
N TYR A 208 23.75 -25.96 -19.72
CA TYR A 208 24.20 -27.08 -20.56
C TYR A 208 25.27 -27.97 -19.90
N ASP A 209 25.58 -27.74 -18.62
CA ASP A 209 26.50 -28.58 -17.88
C ASP A 209 25.91 -29.98 -17.68
N SER A 210 26.71 -31.00 -17.94
CA SER A 210 26.31 -32.40 -17.79
C SER A 210 25.90 -32.81 -16.39
N GLN A 211 26.34 -32.06 -15.37
CA GLN A 211 25.93 -32.30 -13.98
C GLN A 211 24.47 -31.92 -13.70
N VAL A 212 23.83 -31.09 -14.55
CA VAL A 212 22.42 -30.63 -14.33
C VAL A 212 21.46 -31.81 -14.32
N ALA A 213 21.58 -32.74 -15.25
CA ALA A 213 20.75 -33.95 -15.28
C ALA A 213 20.87 -34.77 -13.98
N THR A 214 22.09 -34.85 -13.42
CA THR A 214 22.35 -35.51 -12.13
C THR A 214 21.73 -34.75 -10.96
N LEU A 215 21.81 -33.41 -10.97
CA LEU A 215 21.20 -32.55 -9.93
C LEU A 215 19.67 -32.63 -9.95
N LEU A 216 19.08 -32.75 -11.14
CA LEU A 216 17.62 -32.88 -11.32
C LEU A 216 17.11 -34.32 -11.15
N ASP A 217 18.03 -35.30 -10.99
CA ASP A 217 17.74 -36.73 -10.94
C ASP A 217 16.90 -37.21 -12.14
N SER A 218 17.04 -36.56 -13.31
CA SER A 218 16.31 -36.86 -14.53
C SER A 218 16.85 -36.11 -15.74
N GLU A 219 17.18 -36.85 -16.81
CA GLU A 219 17.52 -36.30 -18.12
C GLU A 219 16.30 -35.60 -18.77
N GLU A 220 15.12 -36.17 -18.59
CA GLU A 220 13.87 -35.60 -19.15
C GLU A 220 13.56 -34.23 -18.56
N LYS A 221 13.74 -34.05 -17.24
CA LYS A 221 13.57 -32.75 -16.58
C LYS A 221 14.57 -31.72 -17.09
N HIS A 222 15.83 -32.13 -17.31
CA HIS A 222 16.87 -31.28 -17.89
C HIS A 222 16.52 -30.86 -19.32
N GLN A 223 16.11 -31.81 -20.16
CA GLN A 223 15.73 -31.52 -21.53
C GLN A 223 14.52 -30.58 -21.60
N LYS A 224 13.49 -30.82 -20.78
CA LYS A 224 12.34 -29.92 -20.69
C LYS A 224 12.75 -28.51 -20.28
N LEU A 225 13.66 -28.37 -19.31
CA LEU A 225 14.15 -27.06 -18.88
C LEU A 225 14.85 -26.31 -20.02
N ILE A 226 15.65 -27.01 -20.83
CA ILE A 226 16.29 -26.45 -22.02
C ILE A 226 15.24 -25.95 -23.01
N GLU A 227 14.23 -26.79 -23.32
CA GLU A 227 13.13 -26.43 -24.24
C GLU A 227 12.35 -25.21 -23.76
N ASP A 228 12.02 -25.13 -22.46
CA ASP A 228 11.33 -23.99 -21.85
C ASP A 228 12.18 -22.71 -21.99
N VAL A 229 13.48 -22.78 -21.71
CA VAL A 229 14.42 -21.65 -21.82
C VAL A 229 14.58 -21.19 -23.27
N GLU A 230 14.66 -22.12 -24.22
CA GLU A 230 14.72 -21.81 -25.66
C GLU A 230 13.44 -21.10 -26.11
N LEU A 231 12.26 -21.57 -25.67
CA LEU A 231 10.98 -20.95 -25.97
C LEU A 231 10.91 -19.51 -25.40
N LEU A 232 11.33 -19.31 -24.16
CA LEU A 232 11.42 -17.99 -23.55
C LEU A 232 12.40 -17.06 -24.30
N SER A 233 13.49 -17.61 -24.82
CA SER A 233 14.51 -16.84 -25.54
C SER A 233 14.07 -16.45 -26.95
N ALA A 234 13.21 -17.24 -27.57
CA ALA A 234 12.58 -16.95 -28.86
C ALA A 234 11.46 -15.90 -28.73
N GLY A 235 11.00 -15.61 -27.52
CA GLY A 235 9.96 -14.63 -27.23
C GLY A 235 10.47 -13.19 -27.23
N ARG A 236 9.82 -12.36 -26.42
CA ARG A 236 10.12 -10.92 -26.30
C ARG A 236 11.45 -10.66 -25.58
N GLU A 237 12.13 -9.58 -25.95
CA GLU A 237 13.23 -8.99 -25.19
C GLU A 237 12.72 -8.07 -24.07
N LEU A 238 13.56 -7.86 -23.04
CA LEU A 238 13.24 -6.94 -21.94
C LEU A 238 13.36 -5.48 -22.42
N ASP A 239 12.24 -4.79 -22.50
CA ASP A 239 12.19 -3.35 -22.81
C ASP A 239 12.02 -2.55 -21.52
N MET A 240 13.05 -1.81 -21.13
CA MET A 240 13.04 -1.02 -19.91
C MET A 240 12.17 0.23 -19.97
N GLU A 241 11.87 0.75 -21.16
CA GLU A 241 10.93 1.87 -21.31
C GLU A 241 9.49 1.38 -21.07
N GLU A 242 9.14 0.21 -21.62
CA GLU A 242 7.83 -0.42 -21.38
C GLU A 242 7.66 -0.79 -19.88
N VAL A 243 8.73 -1.24 -19.21
CA VAL A 243 8.71 -1.46 -17.76
C VAL A 243 8.45 -0.15 -17.01
N ARG A 244 9.15 0.94 -17.37
CA ARG A 244 8.98 2.25 -16.71
C ARG A 244 7.60 2.85 -16.93
N CYS A 245 7.01 2.62 -18.09
CA CYS A 245 5.64 3.05 -18.40
C CYS A 245 4.56 2.19 -17.73
N GLY A 246 4.93 1.06 -17.12
CA GLY A 246 3.98 0.13 -16.52
C GLY A 246 3.23 -0.75 -17.53
N ASN A 247 3.73 -0.87 -18.76
CA ASN A 247 3.15 -1.70 -19.82
C ASN A 247 3.73 -3.13 -19.85
N LEU A 248 4.95 -3.32 -19.32
CA LEU A 248 5.63 -4.60 -19.21
C LEU A 248 5.99 -4.88 -17.75
N SER A 249 5.60 -6.06 -17.25
CA SER A 249 5.96 -6.52 -15.90
C SER A 249 7.10 -7.54 -15.96
N PRO A 250 8.28 -7.25 -15.37
CA PRO A 250 9.27 -8.29 -15.09
C PRO A 250 8.71 -9.29 -14.08
N VAL A 251 8.71 -10.59 -14.43
CA VAL A 251 8.14 -11.67 -13.62
C VAL A 251 9.24 -12.54 -13.03
N PHE A 252 9.15 -12.81 -11.75
CA PHE A 252 10.06 -13.66 -10.99
C PHE A 252 9.29 -14.79 -10.32
N PHE A 253 9.85 -15.98 -10.35
CA PHE A 253 9.32 -17.16 -9.68
C PHE A 253 10.15 -17.50 -8.45
N GLY A 254 9.52 -17.89 -7.36
CA GLY A 254 10.24 -18.25 -6.14
C GLY A 254 9.36 -18.71 -4.99
N SER A 255 9.96 -18.88 -3.83
CA SER A 255 9.27 -19.20 -2.59
C SER A 255 9.78 -18.35 -1.43
N ALA A 256 8.92 -17.49 -0.91
CA ALA A 256 9.23 -16.71 0.29
C ALA A 256 9.36 -17.60 1.54
N LEU A 257 8.74 -18.79 1.57
CA LEU A 257 8.83 -19.72 2.69
C LEU A 257 10.22 -20.37 2.78
N THR A 258 10.73 -20.87 1.66
CA THR A 258 12.01 -21.57 1.59
C THR A 258 13.19 -20.62 1.35
N ASN A 259 12.94 -19.35 1.02
CA ASN A 259 13.90 -18.32 0.60
C ASN A 259 14.48 -18.52 -0.81
N PHE A 260 13.93 -19.42 -1.61
CA PHE A 260 14.41 -19.71 -2.94
C PHE A 260 13.99 -18.61 -3.93
N GLY A 261 14.94 -18.07 -4.68
CA GLY A 261 14.72 -17.01 -5.66
C GLY A 261 14.58 -15.60 -5.09
N ILE A 262 14.60 -15.40 -3.76
CA ILE A 262 14.37 -14.09 -3.13
C ILE A 262 15.56 -13.14 -3.30
N GLU A 263 16.77 -13.61 -3.05
CA GLU A 263 17.97 -12.76 -3.16
C GLU A 263 18.18 -12.27 -4.59
N PRO A 264 18.17 -13.15 -5.63
CA PRO A 264 18.24 -12.71 -7.03
C PRO A 264 17.12 -11.74 -7.42
N PHE A 265 15.91 -11.98 -6.93
CA PHE A 265 14.80 -11.06 -7.15
C PHE A 265 15.08 -9.68 -6.57
N LEU A 266 15.49 -9.59 -5.31
CA LEU A 266 15.77 -8.29 -4.66
C LEU A 266 16.88 -7.54 -5.40
N GLU A 267 17.97 -8.23 -5.76
CA GLU A 267 19.10 -7.63 -6.49
C GLU A 267 18.68 -7.09 -7.86
N ALA A 268 17.95 -7.88 -8.65
CA ALA A 268 17.46 -7.47 -9.96
C ALA A 268 16.44 -6.32 -9.83
N PHE A 269 15.47 -6.45 -8.91
CA PHE A 269 14.46 -5.44 -8.65
C PHE A 269 15.07 -4.09 -8.31
N LEU A 270 16.06 -4.03 -7.41
CA LEU A 270 16.71 -2.76 -7.02
C LEU A 270 17.46 -2.10 -8.19
N LYS A 271 18.03 -2.88 -9.11
CA LYS A 271 18.70 -2.36 -10.31
C LYS A 271 17.71 -1.87 -11.37
N LEU A 272 16.61 -2.58 -11.58
CA LEU A 272 15.62 -2.30 -12.63
C LEU A 272 14.62 -1.21 -12.22
N THR A 273 14.33 -1.09 -10.91
CA THR A 273 13.42 -0.05 -10.39
C THR A 273 13.99 1.34 -10.64
N PRO A 274 13.20 2.29 -11.16
CA PRO A 274 13.68 3.65 -11.41
C PRO A 274 14.00 4.40 -10.12
N ALA A 275 14.74 5.50 -10.26
CA ALA A 275 14.84 6.53 -9.23
C ALA A 275 13.44 7.12 -8.94
N PRO A 276 13.26 7.85 -7.82
CA PRO A 276 11.97 8.42 -7.47
C PRO A 276 11.35 9.23 -8.62
N LEU A 277 10.06 9.03 -8.85
CA LEU A 277 9.33 9.62 -9.97
C LEU A 277 8.90 11.06 -9.67
N ALA A 278 8.85 11.89 -10.71
CA ALA A 278 8.28 13.22 -10.66
C ALA A 278 6.77 13.17 -10.33
N ARG A 279 6.24 14.22 -9.70
CA ARG A 279 4.87 14.26 -9.24
C ARG A 279 4.10 15.45 -9.80
N VAL A 280 2.84 15.21 -10.17
CA VAL A 280 1.94 16.24 -10.70
C VAL A 280 1.42 17.13 -9.57
N ALA A 281 1.44 18.44 -9.80
CA ALA A 281 0.87 19.47 -8.95
C ALA A 281 -0.02 20.41 -9.80
N ASP A 282 -0.74 21.33 -9.16
CA ASP A 282 -1.59 22.32 -9.81
C ASP A 282 -0.84 23.27 -10.77
N CYS A 283 0.47 23.43 -10.57
CA CYS A 283 1.34 24.22 -11.44
C CYS A 283 2.07 23.39 -12.52
N GLY A 284 1.80 22.11 -12.67
CA GLY A 284 2.48 21.18 -13.56
C GLY A 284 3.31 20.13 -12.81
N THR A 285 4.16 19.40 -13.52
CA THR A 285 4.98 18.33 -12.95
C THR A 285 6.18 18.91 -12.19
N ILE A 286 6.34 18.50 -10.94
CA ILE A 286 7.48 18.86 -10.09
C ILE A 286 8.59 17.84 -10.31
N ASP A 287 9.73 18.33 -10.77
CA ASP A 287 10.94 17.52 -10.95
C ASP A 287 11.51 17.07 -9.61
N THR A 288 11.71 15.77 -9.47
CA THR A 288 12.29 15.14 -8.27
C THR A 288 13.69 15.66 -7.94
N PHE A 289 14.47 16.03 -8.96
CA PHE A 289 15.83 16.56 -8.80
C PHE A 289 15.89 18.06 -8.54
N SER A 290 14.75 18.76 -8.45
CA SER A 290 14.70 20.16 -8.01
C SER A 290 15.36 20.30 -6.64
N PRO A 291 16.17 21.36 -6.42
CA PRO A 291 16.80 21.59 -5.12
C PRO A 291 15.80 21.99 -4.02
N ASP A 292 14.64 22.51 -4.40
CA ASP A 292 13.62 22.97 -3.47
C ASP A 292 12.87 21.77 -2.87
N PHE A 293 12.85 21.71 -1.55
CA PHE A 293 12.11 20.67 -0.85
C PHE A 293 10.60 20.78 -1.09
N SER A 294 9.99 19.65 -1.35
CA SER A 294 8.55 19.49 -1.28
C SER A 294 8.17 18.08 -0.85
N ALA A 295 7.04 17.96 -0.17
CA ALA A 295 6.50 16.70 0.32
C ALA A 295 4.97 16.74 0.38
N PHE A 296 4.34 15.59 0.47
CA PHE A 296 2.93 15.47 0.78
C PHE A 296 2.66 14.44 1.87
N VAL A 297 1.61 14.68 2.65
CA VAL A 297 1.15 13.79 3.71
C VAL A 297 0.26 12.71 3.09
N PHE A 298 0.67 11.45 3.16
CA PHE A 298 -0.14 10.34 2.64
C PHE A 298 -0.80 9.48 3.73
N LYS A 299 -0.29 9.59 4.97
CA LYS A 299 -0.79 8.82 6.10
C LYS A 299 -0.66 9.59 7.40
N ILE A 300 -1.65 9.46 8.27
CA ILE A 300 -1.60 9.92 9.66
C ILE A 300 -1.85 8.72 10.55
N GLN A 301 -1.11 8.63 11.64
CA GLN A 301 -1.23 7.54 12.58
C GLN A 301 -1.06 8.04 14.02
N ALA A 302 -2.05 7.74 14.87
CA ALA A 302 -2.03 8.11 16.29
C ALA A 302 -1.83 6.87 17.16
N ASN A 303 -1.41 7.12 18.42
CA ASN A 303 -1.35 6.13 19.49
C ASN A 303 -0.48 4.88 19.18
N MET A 304 0.56 5.03 18.36
CA MET A 304 1.51 3.94 18.11
C MET A 304 2.20 3.46 19.40
N ASN A 305 2.41 4.37 20.34
CA ASN A 305 2.86 4.02 21.68
C ASN A 305 1.75 4.31 22.69
N LYS A 306 1.23 3.26 23.35
CA LYS A 306 0.17 3.39 24.36
C LYS A 306 0.56 4.28 25.56
N ALA A 307 1.86 4.41 25.84
CA ALA A 307 2.38 5.25 26.93
C ALA A 307 2.47 6.73 26.58
N HIS A 308 2.65 7.05 25.32
CA HIS A 308 2.79 8.40 24.80
C HIS A 308 1.74 8.58 23.70
N ARG A 309 0.68 9.31 23.93
CA ARG A 309 -0.37 9.60 22.93
C ARG A 309 0.21 10.43 21.78
N ASP A 310 1.16 9.83 21.05
CA ASP A 310 1.84 10.42 19.90
C ASP A 310 0.96 10.32 18.64
N ARG A 311 1.03 11.33 17.81
CA ARG A 311 0.44 11.36 16.48
C ARG A 311 1.54 11.72 15.49
N LEU A 312 1.67 10.90 14.45
CA LEU A 312 2.66 11.08 13.40
C LEU A 312 1.96 11.32 12.05
N ALA A 313 2.44 12.30 11.30
CA ALA A 313 2.12 12.47 9.90
C ALA A 313 3.28 11.90 9.06
N PHE A 314 2.97 10.94 8.20
CA PHE A 314 3.93 10.36 7.27
C PHE A 314 3.91 11.14 5.97
N MET A 315 5.09 11.64 5.61
CA MET A 315 5.29 12.48 4.44
C MET A 315 6.20 11.78 3.45
N ARG A 316 5.79 11.75 2.18
CA ARG A 316 6.63 11.38 1.05
C ARG A 316 7.35 12.63 0.55
N ILE A 317 8.68 12.64 0.55
CA ILE A 317 9.47 13.72 -0.04
C ILE A 317 9.48 13.56 -1.55
N CYS A 318 8.99 14.57 -2.27
CA CYS A 318 8.82 14.54 -3.72
C CYS A 318 9.96 15.24 -4.47
N SER A 319 10.57 16.27 -3.88
CA SER A 319 11.70 16.98 -4.47
C SER A 319 12.67 17.49 -3.39
N GLY A 320 13.91 17.69 -3.76
CA GLY A 320 14.92 18.33 -2.95
C GLY A 320 15.37 17.54 -1.72
N LYS A 321 15.74 18.27 -0.70
CA LYS A 321 16.33 17.76 0.54
C LYS A 321 15.59 18.32 1.76
N PHE A 322 15.12 17.44 2.62
CA PHE A 322 14.68 17.80 3.96
C PHE A 322 15.89 18.04 4.86
N GLN A 323 15.82 19.09 5.68
CA GLN A 323 16.77 19.36 6.74
C GLN A 323 16.02 19.61 8.05
N ARG A 324 16.47 18.98 9.12
CA ARG A 324 15.94 19.22 10.45
C ARG A 324 16.09 20.69 10.82
N ASP A 325 15.12 21.21 11.57
CA ASP A 325 15.07 22.60 12.06
C ASP A 325 14.93 23.70 10.99
N ALA A 326 14.89 23.34 9.70
CA ALA A 326 14.58 24.28 8.63
C ALA A 326 13.11 24.75 8.69
N GLU A 327 12.85 25.92 8.11
CA GLU A 327 11.50 26.48 8.00
C GLU A 327 10.84 25.99 6.71
N TYR A 328 9.65 25.45 6.83
CA TYR A 328 8.80 24.96 5.75
C TYR A 328 7.48 25.73 5.70
N TYR A 329 6.73 25.54 4.62
CA TYR A 329 5.43 26.17 4.42
C TYR A 329 4.35 25.09 4.26
N HIS A 330 3.35 25.11 5.13
CA HIS A 330 2.18 24.25 5.03
C HIS A 330 1.14 24.93 4.14
N MET A 331 0.92 24.37 2.95
CA MET A 331 0.12 25.01 1.91
C MET A 331 -1.33 25.17 2.30
N GLN A 332 -2.00 24.11 2.74
CA GLN A 332 -3.40 24.14 3.14
C GLN A 332 -3.63 24.95 4.41
N GLY A 333 -2.68 24.93 5.33
CA GLY A 333 -2.71 25.73 6.55
C GLY A 333 -2.28 27.19 6.37
N GLY A 334 -1.74 27.57 5.20
CA GLY A 334 -1.33 28.94 4.88
C GLY A 334 -0.26 29.53 5.79
N ARG A 335 0.61 28.71 6.41
CA ARG A 335 1.55 29.15 7.45
C ARG A 335 2.93 28.51 7.34
N LYS A 336 3.91 29.25 7.83
CA LYS A 336 5.26 28.73 8.04
C LYS A 336 5.31 27.87 9.29
N MET A 337 6.14 26.84 9.26
CA MET A 337 6.31 25.92 10.37
C MET A 337 7.67 25.22 10.34
N ARG A 338 8.06 24.63 11.45
CA ARG A 338 9.15 23.65 11.53
C ARG A 338 8.56 22.27 11.74
N LEU A 339 9.11 21.28 11.06
CA LEU A 339 8.70 19.90 11.22
C LEU A 339 9.39 19.31 12.47
N SER A 340 8.60 19.00 13.48
CA SER A 340 9.10 18.55 14.77
C SER A 340 9.37 17.06 14.79
N GLN A 341 10.46 16.66 15.45
CA GLN A 341 10.84 15.28 15.69
C GLN A 341 10.73 14.38 14.43
N PRO A 342 11.43 14.75 13.34
CA PRO A 342 11.41 13.93 12.13
C PRO A 342 12.04 12.59 12.43
N GLN A 343 11.33 11.51 12.08
CA GLN A 343 11.70 10.12 12.36
C GLN A 343 11.67 9.29 11.08
N GLN A 344 12.62 8.41 10.95
CA GLN A 344 12.55 7.29 10.01
C GLN A 344 12.28 5.98 10.78
N LEU A 345 11.56 5.08 10.14
CA LEU A 345 11.27 3.77 10.71
C LEU A 345 12.28 2.76 10.15
N MET A 346 13.34 2.53 10.90
CA MET A 346 14.36 1.54 10.58
C MET A 346 13.94 0.18 11.13
N ALA A 347 13.27 -0.63 10.30
CA ALA A 347 12.69 -1.91 10.69
C ALA A 347 11.78 -1.82 11.94
N ALA A 348 12.29 -2.07 13.14
CA ALA A 348 11.53 -2.01 14.39
C ALA A 348 11.86 -0.78 15.26
N GLU A 349 12.84 0.03 14.87
CA GLU A 349 13.33 1.15 15.67
C GLU A 349 13.02 2.49 14.97
N ARG A 350 12.84 3.53 15.76
CA ARG A 350 12.64 4.90 15.28
C ARG A 350 13.92 5.68 15.48
N GLU A 351 14.44 6.22 14.39
CA GLU A 351 15.62 7.07 14.43
C GLU A 351 15.26 8.51 14.07
N ILE A 352 15.86 9.47 14.77
CA ILE A 352 15.73 10.90 14.42
C ILE A 352 16.52 11.15 13.15
N VAL A 353 15.92 11.85 12.21
CA VAL A 353 16.49 12.15 10.90
C VAL A 353 16.97 13.58 10.84
N GLU A 354 18.23 13.79 10.58
CA GLU A 354 18.80 15.12 10.33
C GLU A 354 18.54 15.58 8.88
N GLU A 355 18.64 14.65 7.94
CA GLU A 355 18.50 14.89 6.50
C GLU A 355 17.76 13.74 5.82
N ALA A 356 16.90 14.09 4.87
CA ALA A 356 16.23 13.11 3.99
C ALA A 356 16.06 13.72 2.60
N TYR A 357 15.90 12.90 1.58
CA TYR A 357 15.92 13.32 0.19
C TYR A 357 14.66 12.89 -0.54
N ALA A 358 14.42 13.48 -1.71
CA ALA A 358 13.34 13.03 -2.56
C ALA A 358 13.42 11.51 -2.77
N GLY A 359 12.30 10.83 -2.56
CA GLY A 359 12.25 9.38 -2.47
C GLY A 359 12.03 8.86 -1.05
N ASP A 360 12.54 9.53 -0.03
CA ASP A 360 12.36 9.08 1.35
C ASP A 360 10.94 9.34 1.88
N VAL A 361 10.60 8.55 2.88
CA VAL A 361 9.41 8.75 3.72
C VAL A 361 9.86 9.12 5.13
N ILE A 362 9.34 10.21 5.66
CA ILE A 362 9.60 10.65 7.04
C ILE A 362 8.29 10.73 7.83
N GLY A 363 8.31 10.32 9.08
CA GLY A 363 7.25 10.59 10.05
C GLY A 363 7.58 11.83 10.87
N VAL A 364 6.68 12.78 10.97
CA VAL A 364 6.86 13.97 11.81
C VAL A 364 5.78 14.00 12.89
N PHE A 365 6.13 14.53 14.06
CA PHE A 365 5.14 14.75 15.11
C PHE A 365 4.05 15.70 14.63
N ASP A 366 2.80 15.30 14.79
CA ASP A 366 1.64 16.07 14.41
C ASP A 366 0.82 16.49 15.62
N PRO A 367 0.80 17.77 15.96
CA PRO A 367 -0.07 18.29 17.02
C PRO A 367 -1.56 18.36 16.62
N GLY A 368 -1.97 17.74 15.52
CA GLY A 368 -3.33 17.76 14.99
C GLY A 368 -3.58 18.81 13.91
N ILE A 369 -2.53 19.18 13.19
CA ILE A 369 -2.59 20.25 12.16
C ILE A 369 -2.54 19.71 10.74
N PHE A 370 -2.07 18.47 10.54
CA PHE A 370 -1.99 17.87 9.23
C PHE A 370 -3.23 17.07 8.89
N SER A 371 -3.53 17.07 7.61
CA SER A 371 -4.52 16.21 6.97
C SER A 371 -3.86 15.39 5.86
N ILE A 372 -4.45 14.22 5.55
CA ILE A 372 -4.01 13.42 4.40
C ILE A 372 -4.21 14.24 3.13
N GLY A 373 -3.18 14.29 2.27
CA GLY A 373 -3.15 15.12 1.07
C GLY A 373 -2.49 16.49 1.24
N ASP A 374 -2.13 16.89 2.46
CA ASP A 374 -1.48 18.17 2.68
C ASP A 374 -0.11 18.26 2.00
N THR A 375 0.16 19.40 1.39
CA THR A 375 1.40 19.72 0.70
C THR A 375 2.30 20.61 1.56
N ILE A 376 3.56 20.23 1.66
CA ILE A 376 4.60 20.97 2.40
C ILE A 376 5.68 21.38 1.40
N THR A 377 6.05 22.66 1.42
CA THR A 377 7.06 23.22 0.51
C THR A 377 8.08 24.07 1.28
N VAL A 378 9.11 24.57 0.57
CA VAL A 378 9.94 25.65 1.11
C VAL A 378 9.19 26.97 1.08
N PRO A 379 9.47 27.92 2.00
CA PRO A 379 8.89 29.25 1.95
C PRO A 379 9.11 29.95 0.59
N GLY A 380 8.06 30.52 0.03
CA GLY A 380 8.10 31.21 -1.28
C GLY A 380 7.68 30.34 -2.47
N LYS A 381 7.65 29.03 -2.36
CA LYS A 381 7.08 28.14 -3.38
C LYS A 381 5.65 27.81 -3.01
N LYS A 382 4.72 28.05 -3.94
CA LYS A 382 3.28 27.84 -3.71
C LYS A 382 2.71 26.98 -4.82
N PHE A 383 2.40 25.73 -4.50
CA PHE A 383 1.68 24.79 -5.34
C PHE A 383 1.07 23.70 -4.46
N LEU A 384 0.07 22.99 -4.98
CA LEU A 384 -0.59 21.88 -4.33
C LEU A 384 -0.36 20.62 -5.15
N TYR A 385 0.07 19.55 -4.51
CA TYR A 385 0.03 18.24 -5.14
C TYR A 385 -1.41 17.80 -5.35
N SER A 386 -1.67 17.05 -6.43
CA SER A 386 -2.96 16.44 -6.68
C SER A 386 -3.43 15.67 -5.45
N GLY A 387 -4.68 15.87 -5.07
CA GLY A 387 -5.25 15.29 -3.84
C GLY A 387 -5.21 13.76 -3.85
N ILE A 388 -5.20 13.18 -2.67
CA ILE A 388 -5.39 11.74 -2.52
C ILE A 388 -6.90 11.49 -2.57
N PRO A 389 -7.38 10.64 -3.49
CA PRO A 389 -8.81 10.36 -3.59
C PRO A 389 -9.34 9.67 -2.34
N THR A 390 -10.60 9.93 -2.04
CA THR A 390 -11.34 9.29 -0.95
C THR A 390 -12.36 8.34 -1.58
N PHE A 391 -12.44 7.11 -1.10
CA PHE A 391 -13.44 6.15 -1.56
C PHE A 391 -14.80 6.47 -0.95
N ALA A 392 -15.87 6.31 -1.73
CA ALA A 392 -17.21 6.36 -1.20
C ALA A 392 -17.43 5.18 -0.23
N PRO A 393 -18.01 5.39 0.96
CA PRO A 393 -18.38 4.30 1.85
C PRO A 393 -19.48 3.42 1.21
N GLU A 394 -19.37 2.11 1.45
CA GLU A 394 -20.35 1.10 1.02
C GLU A 394 -21.22 0.61 2.20
N HIS A 395 -20.79 0.88 3.44
CA HIS A 395 -21.50 0.50 4.66
C HIS A 395 -21.60 1.65 5.62
N PHE A 396 -22.75 1.79 6.26
CA PHE A 396 -23.03 2.88 7.18
C PHE A 396 -23.51 2.34 8.53
N CYS A 397 -23.01 2.91 9.61
CA CYS A 397 -23.32 2.49 10.96
C CYS A 397 -23.55 3.70 11.85
N ARG A 398 -24.69 3.76 12.54
CA ARG A 398 -24.96 4.74 13.57
C ARG A 398 -24.23 4.35 14.84
N VAL A 399 -23.46 5.26 15.42
CA VAL A 399 -22.56 4.97 16.52
C VAL A 399 -22.67 6.01 17.62
N SER A 400 -22.74 5.54 18.86
CA SER A 400 -22.73 6.36 20.07
C SER A 400 -21.99 5.64 21.21
N ALA A 401 -21.59 6.39 22.23
CA ALA A 401 -21.04 5.79 23.46
C ALA A 401 -22.15 5.11 24.27
N LYS A 402 -21.91 3.89 24.80
CA LYS A 402 -22.84 3.24 25.73
C LYS A 402 -22.97 4.01 27.04
N ASP A 403 -21.87 4.65 27.47
CA ASP A 403 -21.79 5.45 28.69
C ASP A 403 -21.71 6.94 28.31
N SER A 404 -22.76 7.70 28.64
CA SER A 404 -22.85 9.14 28.37
C SER A 404 -21.75 9.97 29.06
N MET A 405 -21.18 9.49 30.15
CA MET A 405 -20.06 10.15 30.83
C MET A 405 -18.77 10.12 30.01
N LYS A 406 -18.66 9.23 29.05
CA LYS A 406 -17.50 9.10 28.14
C LYS A 406 -17.65 9.88 26.83
N ARG A 407 -18.63 10.79 26.73
CA ARG A 407 -18.89 11.60 25.55
C ARG A 407 -17.63 12.30 25.00
N LYS A 408 -16.83 12.95 25.87
CA LYS A 408 -15.62 13.65 25.43
C LYS A 408 -14.59 12.71 24.80
N GLN A 409 -14.41 11.52 25.41
CA GLN A 409 -13.51 10.50 24.89
C GLN A 409 -14.04 9.91 23.57
N PHE A 410 -15.37 9.73 23.45
CA PHE A 410 -16.02 9.28 22.23
C PHE A 410 -15.77 10.25 21.08
N VAL A 411 -16.09 11.53 21.23
CA VAL A 411 -15.88 12.55 20.20
C VAL A 411 -14.42 12.60 19.80
N LYS A 412 -13.50 12.72 20.77
CA LYS A 412 -12.07 12.76 20.51
C LYS A 412 -11.56 11.54 19.77
N GLY A 413 -11.94 10.32 20.20
CA GLY A 413 -11.50 9.08 19.59
C GLY A 413 -12.02 8.91 18.17
N THR A 414 -13.30 9.21 17.96
CA THR A 414 -13.93 9.12 16.65
C THR A 414 -13.30 10.10 15.66
N GLU A 415 -13.08 11.35 16.06
CA GLU A 415 -12.42 12.36 15.22
C GLU A 415 -10.97 11.96 14.87
N GLN A 416 -10.19 11.48 15.85
CA GLN A 416 -8.81 11.06 15.60
C GLN A 416 -8.73 9.88 14.63
N ILE A 417 -9.56 8.84 14.82
CA ILE A 417 -9.58 7.67 13.94
C ILE A 417 -10.05 8.04 12.52
N ALA A 418 -10.99 9.01 12.39
CA ALA A 418 -11.38 9.52 11.08
C ALA A 418 -10.30 10.34 10.40
N GLN A 419 -9.53 11.14 11.15
CA GLN A 419 -8.40 11.90 10.60
C GLN A 419 -7.25 11.00 10.12
N GLU A 420 -7.14 9.80 10.68
CA GLU A 420 -6.23 8.76 10.17
C GLU A 420 -6.77 8.13 8.87
N GLY A 421 -8.04 8.41 8.50
CA GLY A 421 -8.71 7.85 7.34
C GLY A 421 -9.17 6.41 7.51
N ALA A 422 -9.20 5.87 8.73
CA ALA A 422 -9.68 4.52 8.99
C ALA A 422 -11.21 4.39 8.88
N ILE A 423 -11.92 5.49 9.09
CA ILE A 423 -13.38 5.63 8.95
C ILE A 423 -13.71 7.00 8.38
N GLN A 424 -14.91 7.15 7.84
CA GLN A 424 -15.50 8.44 7.51
C GLN A 424 -16.62 8.76 8.50
N ILE A 425 -16.76 10.05 8.88
CA ILE A 425 -17.75 10.48 9.86
C ILE A 425 -18.74 11.40 9.19
N PHE A 426 -20.00 11.15 9.45
CA PHE A 426 -21.14 11.98 9.06
C PHE A 426 -22.02 12.23 10.27
N LYS A 427 -22.77 13.30 10.21
CA LYS A 427 -23.80 13.65 11.21
C LYS A 427 -25.08 14.08 10.52
N LEU A 428 -26.19 14.00 11.23
CA LEU A 428 -27.42 14.63 10.81
C LEU A 428 -27.26 16.15 10.87
N PRO A 429 -27.85 16.91 9.95
CA PRO A 429 -27.82 18.36 10.01
C PRO A 429 -28.33 18.88 11.38
N ASN A 430 -27.61 19.86 11.90
CA ASN A 430 -27.90 20.48 13.22
C ASN A 430 -27.77 19.52 14.42
N SER A 431 -27.24 18.31 14.27
CA SER A 431 -26.95 17.40 15.37
C SER A 431 -25.54 17.61 15.95
N GLY A 432 -25.35 17.20 17.21
CA GLY A 432 -24.03 17.19 17.83
C GLY A 432 -23.24 15.93 17.48
N MET A 433 -22.03 15.83 18.04
CA MET A 433 -21.13 14.68 17.87
C MET A 433 -21.35 13.56 18.92
N GLU A 434 -22.48 13.57 19.63
CA GLU A 434 -22.82 12.51 20.61
C GLU A 434 -23.21 11.21 19.93
N GLU A 435 -23.80 11.32 18.76
CA GLU A 435 -24.15 10.24 17.87
C GLU A 435 -23.70 10.63 16.46
N VAL A 436 -22.97 9.74 15.82
CA VAL A 436 -22.45 9.95 14.48
C VAL A 436 -22.80 8.77 13.57
N ILE A 437 -22.83 9.00 12.28
CA ILE A 437 -22.89 7.95 11.27
C ILE A 437 -21.47 7.71 10.79
N VAL A 438 -21.01 6.49 10.93
CA VAL A 438 -19.69 6.05 10.46
C VAL A 438 -19.88 5.35 9.13
N GLY A 439 -19.16 5.84 8.10
CA GLY A 439 -19.09 5.21 6.78
C GLY A 439 -17.76 4.47 6.62
N VAL A 440 -17.83 3.28 6.05
CA VAL A 440 -16.66 2.42 5.78
C VAL A 440 -16.80 1.71 4.44
N VAL A 441 -15.68 1.34 3.83
CA VAL A 441 -15.65 0.53 2.60
C VAL A 441 -15.95 -0.94 2.89
N GLY A 442 -15.50 -1.45 4.05
CA GLY A 442 -15.75 -2.82 4.46
C GLY A 442 -16.06 -2.95 5.96
N THR A 443 -16.83 -3.96 6.31
CA THR A 443 -17.35 -4.14 7.68
C THR A 443 -16.27 -4.42 8.72
N LEU A 444 -15.13 -4.99 8.32
CA LEU A 444 -14.00 -5.23 9.23
C LEU A 444 -13.42 -3.92 9.79
N GLN A 445 -13.53 -2.80 9.06
CA GLN A 445 -13.13 -1.49 9.58
C GLN A 445 -13.96 -1.08 10.81
N LEU A 446 -15.24 -1.47 10.89
CA LEU A 446 -16.09 -1.22 12.07
C LEU A 446 -15.62 -2.02 13.28
N ASP A 447 -15.19 -3.28 13.09
CA ASP A 447 -14.61 -4.09 14.18
C ASP A 447 -13.31 -3.49 14.71
N VAL A 448 -12.44 -3.01 13.80
CA VAL A 448 -11.20 -2.32 14.15
C VAL A 448 -11.51 -1.01 14.88
N PHE A 449 -12.47 -0.25 14.41
CA PHE A 449 -12.92 0.97 15.06
C PHE A 449 -13.42 0.70 16.50
N GLN A 450 -14.28 -0.30 16.67
CA GLN A 450 -14.79 -0.69 18.00
C GLN A 450 -13.65 -1.14 18.92
N TYR A 451 -12.73 -1.95 18.41
CA TYR A 451 -11.56 -2.42 19.16
C TYR A 451 -10.67 -1.25 19.61
N ARG A 452 -10.38 -0.31 18.72
CA ARG A 452 -9.55 0.87 19.02
C ARG A 452 -10.24 1.81 20.01
N MET A 453 -11.54 2.08 19.85
CA MET A 453 -12.30 2.91 20.76
C MET A 453 -12.29 2.36 22.18
N LYS A 454 -12.40 1.04 22.33
CA LYS A 454 -12.30 0.38 23.62
C LYS A 454 -10.87 0.39 24.17
N GLY A 455 -9.89 0.02 23.37
CA GLY A 455 -8.48 -0.16 23.79
C GLY A 455 -7.72 1.14 24.03
N GLU A 456 -7.95 2.15 23.19
CA GLU A 456 -7.20 3.42 23.20
C GLU A 456 -7.91 4.53 23.99
N TYR A 457 -9.26 4.58 23.90
CA TYR A 457 -10.07 5.64 24.50
C TYR A 457 -10.93 5.18 25.68
N GLY A 458 -11.00 3.87 25.92
CA GLY A 458 -11.79 3.28 27.00
C GLY A 458 -13.30 3.41 26.81
N VAL A 459 -13.77 3.51 25.56
CA VAL A 459 -15.19 3.73 25.22
C VAL A 459 -15.79 2.46 24.62
N ASP A 460 -16.84 1.93 25.25
CA ASP A 460 -17.69 0.90 24.65
C ASP A 460 -18.75 1.55 23.77
N LEU A 461 -18.87 1.07 22.52
CA LEU A 461 -19.75 1.62 21.50
C LEU A 461 -21.10 0.89 21.44
N ARG A 462 -22.17 1.64 21.24
CA ARG A 462 -23.44 1.16 20.67
C ARG A 462 -23.36 1.38 19.16
N MET A 463 -23.60 0.33 18.39
CA MET A 463 -23.50 0.33 16.94
C MET A 463 -24.77 -0.25 16.33
N GLU A 464 -25.31 0.42 15.31
CA GLU A 464 -26.52 0.04 14.59
C GLU A 464 -26.27 0.21 13.09
N MET A 465 -26.29 -0.90 12.34
CA MET A 465 -26.12 -0.83 10.89
C MET A 465 -27.31 -0.15 10.24
N LEU A 466 -27.02 0.75 9.31
CA LEU A 466 -28.01 1.47 8.52
C LEU A 466 -28.16 0.83 7.13
N PRO A 467 -29.35 0.89 6.54
CA PRO A 467 -29.63 0.25 5.24
C PRO A 467 -29.20 1.12 4.05
N TYR A 468 -28.09 1.83 4.16
CA TYR A 468 -27.56 2.67 3.08
C TYR A 468 -26.38 1.97 2.40
N GLU A 469 -26.34 2.07 1.07
CA GLU A 469 -25.32 1.48 0.22
C GLU A 469 -24.64 2.52 -0.69
N GLU A 470 -25.28 3.67 -0.89
CA GLU A 470 -24.85 4.71 -1.81
C GLU A 470 -24.77 6.07 -1.12
N ILE A 471 -23.82 6.90 -1.55
CA ILE A 471 -23.66 8.27 -1.08
C ILE A 471 -23.32 9.20 -2.24
N ARG A 472 -23.90 10.40 -2.23
CA ARG A 472 -23.64 11.44 -3.23
C ARG A 472 -23.47 12.79 -2.55
N MET A 473 -22.59 13.63 -3.09
CA MET A 473 -22.44 15.01 -2.66
C MET A 473 -23.48 15.89 -3.36
N ILE A 474 -24.09 16.82 -2.64
CA ILE A 474 -25.00 17.81 -3.21
C ILE A 474 -24.15 18.91 -3.85
N ALA A 475 -24.14 18.96 -5.19
CA ALA A 475 -23.45 20.01 -5.94
C ALA A 475 -24.33 21.26 -6.04
N LYS A 476 -25.67 21.06 -6.19
CA LYS A 476 -26.64 22.14 -6.25
C LYS A 476 -27.98 21.67 -5.73
N SER A 477 -28.64 22.51 -4.96
CA SER A 477 -30.00 22.27 -4.47
C SER A 477 -30.98 23.27 -5.06
N PRO A 478 -32.19 22.83 -5.46
CA PRO A 478 -33.24 23.73 -5.98
C PRO A 478 -33.94 24.52 -4.87
N CYS A 479 -33.83 24.09 -3.62
CA CYS A 479 -34.51 24.68 -2.44
C CYS A 479 -33.58 24.56 -1.21
N PRO A 480 -33.93 25.15 -0.07
CA PRO A 480 -33.29 24.86 1.21
C PRO A 480 -33.24 23.34 1.47
N LEU A 481 -32.14 22.86 2.07
CA LEU A 481 -31.89 21.42 2.20
C LEU A 481 -32.92 20.69 3.05
N ASP A 482 -33.54 21.37 4.00
CA ASP A 482 -34.64 20.89 4.87
C ASP A 482 -35.97 20.79 4.14
N GLU A 483 -36.12 21.43 2.98
CA GLU A 483 -37.30 21.36 2.12
C GLU A 483 -37.17 20.29 1.00
N LEU A 484 -36.06 19.60 0.90
CA LEU A 484 -35.87 18.53 -0.08
C LEU A 484 -36.86 17.39 0.18
N ASN A 485 -37.53 16.95 -0.89
CA ASN A 485 -38.47 15.82 -0.82
C ASN A 485 -37.70 14.50 -0.85
N LEU A 486 -37.14 14.13 0.31
CA LEU A 486 -36.46 12.88 0.53
C LEU A 486 -37.49 11.81 0.91
N GLY A 487 -37.49 10.66 0.22
CA GLY A 487 -38.31 9.51 0.63
C GLY A 487 -37.70 8.81 1.84
N SER A 488 -38.25 7.65 2.23
CA SER A 488 -37.70 6.79 3.28
C SER A 488 -36.35 6.17 2.90
N ASP A 489 -35.97 6.25 1.63
CA ASP A 489 -34.82 5.61 1.03
C ASP A 489 -33.60 6.54 0.89
N ALA A 490 -33.72 7.78 1.38
CA ALA A 490 -32.66 8.78 1.35
C ALA A 490 -32.62 9.61 2.64
N GLU A 491 -31.40 9.95 3.10
CA GLU A 491 -31.19 10.79 4.28
C GLU A 491 -30.12 11.85 4.00
N LEU A 492 -30.33 13.07 4.52
CA LEU A 492 -29.41 14.19 4.42
C LEU A 492 -28.36 14.09 5.53
N LEU A 493 -27.11 14.11 5.17
CA LEU A 493 -25.97 14.08 6.09
C LEU A 493 -25.04 15.27 5.84
N GLU A 494 -24.26 15.60 6.86
CA GLU A 494 -23.16 16.56 6.80
C GLU A 494 -21.86 15.85 7.18
N ASP A 495 -20.80 16.00 6.39
CA ASP A 495 -19.48 15.48 6.76
C ASP A 495 -18.77 16.41 7.77
N TYR A 496 -17.61 15.97 8.24
CA TYR A 496 -16.81 16.75 9.22
C TYR A 496 -16.23 18.05 8.64
N LYS A 497 -16.26 18.25 7.30
CA LYS A 497 -15.87 19.49 6.61
C LYS A 497 -17.05 20.43 6.38
N GLY A 498 -18.26 20.06 6.82
CA GLY A 498 -19.49 20.83 6.64
C GLY A 498 -20.10 20.71 5.24
N ARG A 499 -19.70 19.70 4.44
CA ARG A 499 -20.29 19.43 3.12
C ARG A 499 -21.57 18.63 3.30
N ASN A 500 -22.59 18.97 2.52
CA ASN A 500 -23.87 18.28 2.55
C ASN A 500 -23.90 17.13 1.54
N LEU A 501 -24.37 15.97 2.00
CA LEU A 501 -24.43 14.73 1.24
C LEU A 501 -25.78 14.07 1.42
N LEU A 502 -26.16 13.25 0.45
CA LEU A 502 -27.31 12.34 0.56
C LEU A 502 -26.80 10.90 0.55
N VAL A 503 -27.32 10.12 1.50
CA VAL A 503 -27.16 8.65 1.50
C VAL A 503 -28.43 8.00 1.02
N PHE A 504 -28.29 6.84 0.36
CA PHE A 504 -29.40 6.13 -0.28
C PHE A 504 -29.33 4.64 0.03
N SER A 505 -30.49 4.01 0.16
CA SER A 505 -30.61 2.57 0.39
C SER A 505 -30.33 1.73 -0.87
N SER A 506 -30.31 2.34 -2.04
CA SER A 506 -29.99 1.69 -3.32
C SER A 506 -29.68 2.71 -4.40
N TYR A 507 -29.05 2.25 -5.48
CA TYR A 507 -28.82 3.08 -6.67
C TYR A 507 -30.11 3.67 -7.25
N TRP A 508 -31.23 2.92 -7.25
CA TRP A 508 -32.52 3.38 -7.75
C TRP A 508 -33.11 4.55 -6.93
N ALA A 509 -32.79 4.63 -5.66
CA ALA A 509 -33.26 5.72 -4.79
C ALA A 509 -32.65 7.06 -5.21
N ILE A 510 -31.49 7.08 -5.84
CA ILE A 510 -30.85 8.29 -6.39
C ILE A 510 -31.74 8.92 -7.47
N ASP A 511 -32.10 8.14 -8.50
CA ASP A 511 -32.93 8.60 -9.61
C ASP A 511 -34.30 9.08 -9.12
N PHE A 512 -34.89 8.36 -8.15
CA PHE A 512 -36.16 8.71 -7.57
C PHE A 512 -36.10 10.06 -6.84
N THR A 513 -35.03 10.30 -6.09
CA THR A 513 -34.83 11.55 -5.33
C THR A 513 -34.59 12.73 -6.29
N VAL A 514 -33.80 12.57 -7.34
CA VAL A 514 -33.57 13.61 -8.34
C VAL A 514 -34.89 13.97 -9.07
N ARG A 515 -35.70 12.98 -9.45
CA ARG A 515 -37.01 13.23 -10.08
C ARG A 515 -37.99 13.98 -9.18
N ARG A 516 -37.98 13.76 -7.88
CA ARG A 516 -38.81 14.46 -6.91
C ARG A 516 -38.36 15.89 -6.60
N ASN A 517 -37.09 16.20 -6.88
CA ASN A 517 -36.47 17.49 -6.65
C ASN A 517 -35.84 18.04 -7.95
N PRO A 518 -36.65 18.53 -8.90
CA PRO A 518 -36.14 19.03 -10.17
C PRO A 518 -35.14 20.17 -9.96
N GLY A 519 -33.92 20.01 -10.51
CA GLY A 519 -32.81 20.94 -10.33
C GLY A 519 -31.83 20.56 -9.21
N LEU A 520 -32.04 19.42 -8.54
CA LEU A 520 -31.05 18.82 -7.64
C LEU A 520 -29.93 18.19 -8.50
N GLU A 521 -28.71 18.65 -8.28
CA GLU A 521 -27.51 18.11 -8.93
C GLU A 521 -26.66 17.37 -7.90
N LEU A 522 -26.44 16.08 -8.13
CA LEU A 522 -25.66 15.20 -7.27
C LEU A 522 -24.35 14.83 -7.98
N GLN A 523 -23.28 14.78 -7.22
CA GLN A 523 -21.97 14.33 -7.69
C GLN A 523 -21.52 13.09 -6.92
N GLU A 524 -20.85 12.19 -7.57
CA GLU A 524 -20.13 11.11 -6.88
C GLU A 524 -19.07 11.71 -5.96
N ILE A 525 -18.80 11.03 -4.85
CA ILE A 525 -17.63 11.37 -4.03
C ILE A 525 -16.44 10.94 -4.86
N VAL A 526 -15.78 11.92 -5.50
CA VAL A 526 -14.82 11.72 -6.55
C VAL A 526 -13.61 10.95 -6.00
N VAL A 527 -13.41 9.77 -6.56
CA VAL A 527 -12.05 9.27 -6.78
C VAL A 527 -11.41 10.28 -7.75
N ALA A 528 -10.46 11.09 -7.31
CA ALA A 528 -9.83 12.08 -8.15
C ALA A 528 -9.31 11.38 -9.42
N GLU A 529 -9.89 11.72 -10.56
CA GLU A 529 -9.31 11.39 -11.86
C GLU A 529 -7.94 12.07 -11.90
N GLY A 530 -6.88 11.24 -12.13
CA GLY A 530 -5.51 11.69 -12.18
C GLY A 530 -5.20 12.52 -13.42
#